data_10b4c2a6ce2c17ccbe541af9c92bd7c5
#
_entry.id   10b4c2a6ce2c17ccbe541af9c92bd7c5
#
_cell.length_a   1.000
_cell.length_b   1.000
_cell.length_c   1.000
_cell.angle_alpha   90.00
_cell.angle_beta   90.00
_cell.angle_gamma   90.00
#
_symmetry.space_group_name_H-M   'P 1'
#
loop_
_entity.id
_entity.type
_entity.pdbx_description
1 polymer ?
#
loop_
_entity_poly.entity_id
_entity_poly.type
_entity_poly.pdbx_seq_one_letter_code
_entity_poly.pdbx_strand_id
1 'polypeptide(L)'
;MRLLVFLFVWLLVFAGCREQKPVTSGISQELAIARKAALQNIRYDLFFDIPGSPKDSISARATIQFDFLRDPTDVQLDYQPPANTVHRVVVNGKEIRLRYENEHILIDRKELKPGENTVTLEFNVGEAALNRNNDYLYTLFVPSRASTCFPLFDQPDLKAIFNLELLIPAGWEAMSNGRISDREEENGRTRLRFAPTKPTSSYQFAFTAGRFKSATDPVSGMAMLYRETDSVKVARNLPKIFELHRESLAWLTEYTGIPYPYDKFDFALMPAFQFGGMEHPGAIFYRESSLFLDPSASVNEELRRA
;
A
#
# COMPACT_ATOMS: atom_id res chain seq x y z
N MET A 1 -27.59 43.01 66.07
CA MET A 1 -26.96 43.50 64.83
C MET A 1 -26.11 42.37 64.34
N ARG A 2 -26.67 41.56 63.42
CA ARG A 2 -25.99 40.37 62.89
C ARG A 2 -25.39 40.68 61.51
N LEU A 3 -24.08 40.64 61.39
CA LEU A 3 -23.35 40.89 60.19
C LEU A 3 -23.38 39.56 59.33
N LEU A 4 -24.03 39.63 58.16
CA LEU A 4 -23.98 38.54 57.14
C LEU A 4 -22.77 38.81 56.27
N VAL A 5 -21.78 37.87 56.33
CA VAL A 5 -20.66 37.85 55.45
C VAL A 5 -21.07 36.99 54.24
N PHE A 6 -21.21 37.60 53.05
CA PHE A 6 -21.38 36.91 51.79
C PHE A 6 -20.00 36.44 51.26
N LEU A 7 -19.79 35.13 51.31
CA LEU A 7 -18.61 34.50 50.69
C LEU A 7 -18.91 34.27 49.19
N PHE A 8 -18.32 35.10 48.32
CA PHE A 8 -18.37 34.92 46.88
C PHE A 8 -17.31 33.86 46.49
N VAL A 9 -17.76 32.63 46.26
CA VAL A 9 -16.89 31.58 45.70
C VAL A 9 -16.80 31.79 44.19
N TRP A 10 -15.69 32.35 43.73
CA TRP A 10 -15.33 32.35 42.30
C TRP A 10 -14.95 30.94 41.85
N LEU A 11 -15.87 30.26 41.16
CA LEU A 11 -15.55 29.05 40.40
C LEU A 11 -14.76 29.49 39.17
N LEU A 12 -13.43 29.39 39.26
CA LEU A 12 -12.53 29.45 38.10
C LEU A 12 -12.74 28.17 37.27
N VAL A 13 -13.60 28.25 36.27
CA VAL A 13 -13.68 27.25 35.20
C VAL A 13 -12.37 27.40 34.42
N PHE A 14 -11.40 26.59 34.74
CA PHE A 14 -10.24 26.34 33.85
C PHE A 14 -10.79 25.65 32.59
N ALA A 15 -11.20 26.43 31.61
CA ALA A 15 -11.26 25.97 30.23
C ALA A 15 -9.82 25.65 29.84
N GLY A 16 -9.42 24.40 30.06
CA GLY A 16 -8.15 23.90 29.60
C GLY A 16 -8.12 24.00 28.07
N CYS A 17 -7.55 25.10 27.56
CA CYS A 17 -7.05 25.11 26.19
C CYS A 17 -6.10 23.93 26.09
N ARG A 18 -6.53 22.84 25.49
CA ARG A 18 -5.61 21.78 25.05
C ARG A 18 -4.68 22.45 24.04
N GLU A 19 -3.48 22.76 24.47
CA GLU A 19 -2.42 23.21 23.58
C GLU A 19 -2.30 22.17 22.44
N GLN A 20 -2.67 22.57 21.24
CA GLN A 20 -2.52 21.70 20.08
C GLN A 20 -1.02 21.50 19.88
N LYS A 21 -0.55 20.28 20.12
CA LYS A 21 0.86 19.95 19.86
C LYS A 21 1.16 20.24 18.40
N PRO A 22 2.31 20.85 18.10
CA PRO A 22 2.70 21.13 16.71
C PRO A 22 2.79 19.82 15.93
N VAL A 23 2.29 19.84 14.70
CA VAL A 23 2.46 18.75 13.75
C VAL A 23 3.94 18.69 13.36
N THR A 24 4.56 17.53 13.51
CA THR A 24 5.96 17.30 13.11
C THR A 24 6.01 16.42 11.86
N SER A 25 7.02 16.60 11.00
CA SER A 25 7.24 15.71 9.87
C SER A 25 7.49 14.28 10.34
N GLY A 26 6.99 13.31 9.57
CA GLY A 26 7.08 11.89 9.89
C GLY A 26 6.16 11.45 11.03
N ILE A 27 6.36 10.23 11.52
CA ILE A 27 5.52 9.62 12.56
C ILE A 27 6.27 9.61 13.88
N SER A 28 5.91 10.51 14.79
CA SER A 28 6.45 10.49 16.15
C SER A 28 5.92 9.30 16.94
N GLN A 29 6.65 8.90 17.97
CA GLN A 29 6.22 7.82 18.87
C GLN A 29 4.86 8.12 19.52
N GLU A 30 4.63 9.38 19.92
CA GLU A 30 3.36 9.81 20.51
C GLU A 30 2.20 9.68 19.52
N LEU A 31 2.42 10.09 18.26
CA LEU A 31 1.42 9.94 17.19
C LEU A 31 1.10 8.47 16.94
N ALA A 32 2.14 7.62 16.87
CA ALA A 32 1.98 6.19 16.67
C ALA A 32 1.16 5.54 17.79
N ILE A 33 1.49 5.84 19.05
CA ILE A 33 0.75 5.35 20.22
C ILE A 33 -0.70 5.84 20.21
N ALA A 34 -0.92 7.13 19.91
CA ALA A 34 -2.26 7.72 19.87
C ALA A 34 -3.14 7.07 18.78
N ARG A 35 -2.60 6.88 17.58
CA ARG A 35 -3.28 6.18 16.48
C ARG A 35 -3.65 4.76 16.85
N LYS A 36 -2.69 3.99 17.39
CA LYS A 36 -2.89 2.60 17.82
C LYS A 36 -3.97 2.45 18.89
N ALA A 37 -4.05 3.42 19.80
CA ALA A 37 -5.05 3.43 20.88
C ALA A 37 -6.44 3.90 20.42
N ALA A 38 -6.53 4.63 19.30
CA ALA A 38 -7.77 5.27 18.87
C ALA A 38 -8.42 4.60 17.65
N LEU A 39 -7.63 3.98 16.76
CA LEU A 39 -8.09 3.53 15.44
C LEU A 39 -8.10 2.00 15.35
N GLN A 40 -9.13 1.48 14.70
CA GLN A 40 -9.22 0.06 14.33
C GLN A 40 -9.97 -0.12 13.00
N ASN A 41 -10.01 -1.37 12.51
CA ASN A 41 -10.76 -1.77 11.31
C ASN A 41 -10.41 -0.93 10.07
N ILE A 42 -9.13 -0.59 9.92
CA ILE A 42 -8.67 0.28 8.83
C ILE A 42 -8.79 -0.47 7.50
N ARG A 43 -9.39 0.21 6.52
CA ARG A 43 -9.52 -0.27 5.15
C ARG A 43 -9.19 0.85 4.17
N TYR A 44 -8.51 0.49 3.09
CA TYR A 44 -8.20 1.38 1.97
C TYR A 44 -8.86 0.83 0.71
N ASP A 45 -9.70 1.65 0.05
CA ASP A 45 -10.16 1.43 -1.31
C ASP A 45 -9.38 2.37 -2.23
N LEU A 46 -8.46 1.80 -3.01
CA LEU A 46 -7.49 2.54 -3.82
C LEU A 46 -7.79 2.35 -5.31
N PHE A 47 -7.88 3.45 -6.04
CA PHE A 47 -7.95 3.48 -7.48
C PHE A 47 -6.77 4.28 -8.05
N PHE A 48 -6.07 3.71 -9.03
CA PHE A 48 -5.01 4.37 -9.76
C PHE A 48 -5.28 4.33 -11.26
N ASP A 49 -5.33 5.51 -11.87
CA ASP A 49 -5.40 5.70 -13.33
C ASP A 49 -3.99 5.84 -13.88
N ILE A 50 -3.44 4.75 -14.41
CA ILE A 50 -2.05 4.64 -14.85
C ILE A 50 -1.96 4.91 -16.35
N PRO A 51 -1.45 6.08 -16.80
CA PRO A 51 -1.28 6.37 -18.23
C PRO A 51 -0.08 5.62 -18.83
N GLY A 52 -0.11 5.44 -20.15
CA GLY A 52 0.95 4.73 -20.89
C GLY A 52 2.29 5.46 -20.96
N SER A 53 2.30 6.76 -20.75
CA SER A 53 3.51 7.58 -20.74
C SER A 53 3.95 7.89 -19.31
N PRO A 54 5.22 7.67 -18.94
CA PRO A 54 5.72 8.05 -17.62
C PRO A 54 5.81 9.57 -17.41
N LYS A 55 5.60 10.38 -18.45
CA LYS A 55 5.55 11.85 -18.34
C LYS A 55 4.20 12.36 -17.85
N ASP A 56 3.15 11.55 -17.98
CA ASP A 56 1.81 11.92 -17.57
C ASP A 56 1.60 11.53 -16.10
N SER A 57 0.99 12.41 -15.32
CA SER A 57 0.70 12.14 -13.91
C SER A 57 -0.29 11.00 -13.76
N ILE A 58 -0.11 10.17 -12.74
CA ILE A 58 -1.08 9.17 -12.32
C ILE A 58 -2.10 9.87 -11.43
N SER A 59 -3.36 9.92 -11.86
CA SER A 59 -4.45 10.36 -11.00
C SER A 59 -4.94 9.18 -10.14
N ALA A 60 -5.34 9.47 -8.92
CA ALA A 60 -5.76 8.44 -7.99
C ALA A 60 -6.88 8.90 -7.05
N ARG A 61 -7.58 7.94 -6.50
CA ARG A 61 -8.55 8.12 -5.43
C ARG A 61 -8.25 7.12 -4.32
N ALA A 62 -8.21 7.60 -3.08
CA ALA A 62 -8.15 6.79 -1.89
C ALA A 62 -9.40 7.03 -1.04
N THR A 63 -10.13 5.97 -0.71
CA THR A 63 -11.18 6.00 0.30
C THR A 63 -10.69 5.21 1.50
N ILE A 64 -10.51 5.91 2.62
CA ILE A 64 -9.96 5.40 3.86
C ILE A 64 -11.12 5.25 4.84
N GLN A 65 -11.40 4.03 5.27
CA GLN A 65 -12.40 3.71 6.28
C GLN A 65 -11.68 3.28 7.55
N PHE A 66 -12.17 3.74 8.70
CA PHE A 66 -11.64 3.37 10.01
C PHE A 66 -12.67 3.64 11.11
N ASP A 67 -12.52 2.93 12.23
CA ASP A 67 -13.33 3.15 13.42
C ASP A 67 -12.55 3.89 14.50
N PHE A 68 -13.19 4.86 15.17
CA PHE A 68 -12.73 5.39 16.46
C PHE A 68 -13.24 4.54 17.62
N LEU A 69 -12.31 4.09 18.48
CA LEU A 69 -12.61 3.33 19.70
C LEU A 69 -13.14 4.18 20.84
N ARG A 70 -13.00 5.48 20.76
CA ARG A 70 -13.40 6.48 21.76
C ARG A 70 -13.73 7.80 21.06
N ASP A 71 -13.94 8.88 21.82
CA ASP A 71 -14.19 10.19 21.22
C ASP A 71 -13.13 10.56 20.20
N PRO A 72 -13.54 11.07 19.02
CA PRO A 72 -12.61 11.45 17.96
C PRO A 72 -11.62 12.51 18.41
N THR A 73 -10.39 12.39 17.92
CA THR A 73 -9.36 13.43 17.96
C THR A 73 -9.08 13.86 16.52
N ASP A 74 -8.27 14.91 16.33
CA ASP A 74 -7.80 15.24 14.99
C ASP A 74 -7.03 14.06 14.40
N VAL A 75 -7.29 13.74 13.14
CA VAL A 75 -6.60 12.69 12.40
C VAL A 75 -5.53 13.32 11.52
N GLN A 76 -4.36 12.72 11.52
CA GLN A 76 -3.25 13.04 10.62
C GLN A 76 -3.08 11.86 9.68
N LEU A 77 -3.31 12.05 8.38
CA LEU A 77 -2.95 11.09 7.33
C LEU A 77 -1.56 11.46 6.80
N ASP A 78 -0.68 10.49 6.71
CA ASP A 78 0.68 10.68 6.20
C ASP A 78 0.62 10.83 4.68
N TYR A 79 1.18 11.90 4.14
CA TYR A 79 1.23 12.18 2.72
C TYR A 79 2.36 13.17 2.41
N GLN A 80 3.44 12.71 1.82
CA GLN A 80 4.64 13.50 1.58
C GLN A 80 4.61 14.39 0.32
N PRO A 81 3.87 14.03 -0.76
CA PRO A 81 3.80 14.91 -1.93
C PRO A 81 3.23 16.29 -1.58
N PRO A 82 3.55 17.34 -2.36
CA PRO A 82 3.07 18.70 -2.08
C PRO A 82 1.55 18.81 -2.03
N ALA A 83 1.04 19.72 -1.21
CA ALA A 83 -0.40 19.93 -1.00
C ALA A 83 -1.21 20.17 -2.29
N ASN A 84 -0.61 20.79 -3.30
CA ASN A 84 -1.26 21.04 -4.60
C ASN A 84 -1.50 19.79 -5.44
N THR A 85 -0.99 18.64 -5.03
CA THR A 85 -1.31 17.34 -5.65
C THR A 85 -2.64 16.78 -5.15
N VAL A 86 -3.20 17.28 -4.04
CA VAL A 86 -4.51 16.90 -3.51
C VAL A 86 -5.57 17.84 -4.08
N HIS A 87 -6.53 17.27 -4.80
CA HIS A 87 -7.56 18.03 -5.51
C HIS A 87 -8.86 18.14 -4.72
N ARG A 88 -9.17 17.11 -3.92
CA ARG A 88 -10.43 17.04 -3.19
C ARG A 88 -10.30 16.20 -1.92
N VAL A 89 -10.98 16.63 -0.85
CA VAL A 89 -11.08 15.89 0.41
C VAL A 89 -12.54 15.84 0.85
N VAL A 90 -13.06 14.63 1.06
CA VAL A 90 -14.43 14.41 1.54
C VAL A 90 -14.38 13.57 2.81
N VAL A 91 -15.02 14.06 3.88
CA VAL A 91 -15.09 13.35 5.16
C VAL A 91 -16.56 13.07 5.49
N ASN A 92 -16.91 11.80 5.69
CA ASN A 92 -18.27 11.38 6.01
C ASN A 92 -19.33 11.95 5.04
N GLY A 93 -18.99 12.03 3.73
CA GLY A 93 -19.87 12.55 2.68
C GLY A 93 -19.87 14.08 2.53
N LYS A 94 -19.16 14.82 3.38
CA LYS A 94 -19.04 16.27 3.32
C LYS A 94 -17.67 16.67 2.78
N GLU A 95 -17.65 17.50 1.74
CA GLU A 95 -16.40 18.08 1.24
C GLU A 95 -15.86 19.11 2.22
N ILE A 96 -14.57 19.04 2.51
CA ILE A 96 -13.88 19.94 3.43
C ILE A 96 -12.69 20.62 2.76
N ARG A 97 -12.26 21.74 3.31
CA ARG A 97 -11.03 22.41 2.87
C ARG A 97 -9.82 21.57 3.29
N LEU A 98 -8.89 21.36 2.36
CA LEU A 98 -7.60 20.72 2.63
C LEU A 98 -6.83 21.52 3.69
N ARG A 99 -6.37 20.82 4.71
CA ARG A 99 -5.36 21.27 5.67
C ARG A 99 -4.16 20.35 5.53
N TYR A 100 -3.03 20.91 5.14
CA TYR A 100 -1.79 20.17 4.95
C TYR A 100 -0.66 20.86 5.70
N GLU A 101 0.05 20.11 6.54
CA GLU A 101 1.13 20.62 7.36
C GLU A 101 2.15 19.49 7.60
N ASN A 102 3.42 19.78 7.36
CA ASN A 102 4.54 18.89 7.67
C ASN A 102 4.32 17.43 7.23
N GLU A 103 4.00 17.22 5.93
CA GLU A 103 3.78 15.90 5.33
C GLU A 103 2.54 15.15 5.86
N HIS A 104 1.59 15.88 6.45
CA HIS A 104 0.31 15.33 6.90
C HIS A 104 -0.89 16.09 6.34
N ILE A 105 -1.91 15.34 5.98
CA ILE A 105 -3.26 15.86 5.73
C ILE A 105 -4.02 15.78 7.05
N LEU A 106 -4.50 16.93 7.52
CA LEU A 106 -5.16 17.08 8.82
C LEU A 106 -6.67 17.08 8.67
N ILE A 107 -7.34 16.17 9.37
CA ILE A 107 -8.79 16.10 9.47
C ILE A 107 -9.20 16.52 10.88
N ASP A 108 -9.93 17.63 10.99
CA ASP A 108 -10.39 18.13 12.28
C ASP A 108 -11.37 17.14 12.94
N ARG A 109 -11.25 16.97 14.26
CA ARG A 109 -12.17 16.12 15.04
C ARG A 109 -13.65 16.42 14.85
N LYS A 110 -14.00 17.67 14.57
CA LYS A 110 -15.40 18.11 14.35
C LYS A 110 -16.04 17.51 13.09
N GLU A 111 -15.24 17.04 12.14
CA GLU A 111 -15.69 16.36 10.91
C GLU A 111 -15.82 14.84 11.11
N LEU A 112 -15.40 14.34 12.28
CA LEU A 112 -15.35 12.92 12.63
C LEU A 112 -16.43 12.58 13.67
N LYS A 113 -16.77 11.29 13.76
CA LYS A 113 -17.76 10.76 14.72
C LYS A 113 -17.21 9.53 15.45
N PRO A 114 -17.72 9.16 16.61
CA PRO A 114 -17.42 7.87 17.23
C PRO A 114 -17.83 6.71 16.30
N GLY A 115 -17.04 5.64 16.28
CA GLY A 115 -17.25 4.50 15.39
C GLY A 115 -16.75 4.79 13.97
N GLU A 116 -17.46 4.30 12.97
CA GLU A 116 -17.05 4.30 11.57
C GLU A 116 -16.96 5.72 10.96
N ASN A 117 -15.83 5.98 10.32
CA ASN A 117 -15.56 7.19 9.55
C ASN A 117 -15.02 6.84 8.16
N THR A 118 -15.28 7.71 7.19
CA THR A 118 -14.80 7.59 5.82
C THR A 118 -14.16 8.89 5.37
N VAL A 119 -12.95 8.80 4.86
CA VAL A 119 -12.22 9.92 4.23
C VAL A 119 -11.89 9.55 2.81
N THR A 120 -12.40 10.32 1.84
CA THR A 120 -12.09 10.13 0.41
C THR A 120 -11.24 11.29 -0.08
N LEU A 121 -10.13 10.96 -0.77
CA LEU A 121 -9.21 11.92 -1.35
C LEU A 121 -9.05 11.63 -2.85
N GLU A 122 -9.05 12.69 -3.66
CA GLU A 122 -8.66 12.66 -5.07
C GLU A 122 -7.34 13.42 -5.19
N PHE A 123 -6.34 12.80 -5.82
CA PHE A 123 -4.97 13.34 -5.83
C PHE A 123 -4.15 12.82 -7.01
N ASN A 124 -3.02 13.48 -7.29
CA ASN A 124 -1.98 12.94 -8.14
C ASN A 124 -0.96 12.19 -7.30
N VAL A 125 -0.59 10.99 -7.76
CA VAL A 125 0.32 10.08 -7.08
C VAL A 125 1.73 10.68 -7.00
N GLY A 126 2.36 10.55 -5.83
CA GLY A 126 3.78 10.82 -5.69
C GLY A 126 4.63 9.65 -6.19
N GLU A 127 5.76 9.93 -6.81
CA GLU A 127 6.55 8.91 -7.52
C GLU A 127 7.80 8.44 -6.76
N ALA A 128 8.08 8.95 -5.55
CA ALA A 128 9.32 8.63 -4.84
C ALA A 128 9.48 7.14 -4.46
N ALA A 129 8.36 6.42 -4.26
CA ALA A 129 8.34 4.97 -4.03
C ALA A 129 7.75 4.19 -5.21
N LEU A 130 7.55 4.84 -6.35
CA LEU A 130 7.01 4.28 -7.57
C LEU A 130 8.11 4.22 -8.63
N ASN A 131 8.64 3.03 -8.87
CA ASN A 131 9.65 2.81 -9.91
C ASN A 131 8.95 2.68 -11.27
N ARG A 132 9.05 3.71 -12.11
CA ARG A 132 8.28 3.84 -13.34
C ARG A 132 9.15 4.15 -14.55
N ASN A 133 8.88 3.48 -15.65
CA ASN A 133 9.47 3.77 -16.98
C ASN A 133 8.41 3.64 -18.09
N ASN A 134 8.81 3.63 -19.36
CA ASN A 134 7.90 3.53 -20.51
C ASN A 134 7.14 2.19 -20.59
N ASP A 135 7.67 1.15 -19.99
CA ASP A 135 7.19 -0.21 -20.21
C ASP A 135 6.51 -0.84 -18.98
N TYR A 136 6.89 -0.39 -17.78
CA TYR A 136 6.33 -0.92 -16.54
C TYR A 136 6.52 0.04 -15.38
N LEU A 137 5.78 -0.22 -14.32
CA LEU A 137 5.97 0.36 -13.00
C LEU A 137 5.83 -0.72 -11.91
N TYR A 138 6.45 -0.48 -10.77
CA TYR A 138 6.21 -1.23 -9.54
C TYR A 138 6.35 -0.33 -8.32
N THR A 139 5.61 -0.67 -7.28
CA THR A 139 5.69 0.00 -5.98
C THR A 139 6.74 -0.67 -5.10
N LEU A 140 7.42 0.13 -4.26
CA LEU A 140 8.34 -0.37 -3.25
C LEU A 140 8.25 0.52 -2.01
N PHE A 141 7.38 0.13 -1.07
CA PHE A 141 7.01 0.94 0.09
C PHE A 141 7.86 0.70 1.34
N VAL A 142 8.77 -0.27 1.29
CA VAL A 142 9.70 -0.54 2.39
C VAL A 142 10.74 0.57 2.55
N PRO A 143 11.10 0.99 3.78
CA PRO A 143 10.56 0.53 5.06
C PRO A 143 9.27 1.24 5.51
N SER A 144 9.03 2.49 5.08
CA SER A 144 7.88 3.34 5.40
C SER A 144 7.80 4.45 4.35
N ARG A 145 7.43 4.08 3.12
CA ARG A 145 7.44 4.97 1.95
C ARG A 145 6.10 5.01 1.21
N ALA A 146 5.06 4.34 1.72
CA ALA A 146 3.76 4.36 1.08
C ALA A 146 3.16 5.77 1.07
N SER A 147 3.44 6.57 2.10
CA SER A 147 3.04 7.98 2.19
C SER A 147 3.66 8.90 1.12
N THR A 148 4.73 8.47 0.45
CA THR A 148 5.26 9.18 -0.71
C THR A 148 4.44 8.96 -1.99
N CYS A 149 3.50 8.01 -1.97
CA CYS A 149 2.68 7.61 -3.12
C CYS A 149 1.21 8.02 -2.94
N PHE A 150 0.61 7.72 -1.80
CA PHE A 150 -0.81 8.01 -1.52
C PHE A 150 -1.05 8.31 -0.03
N PRO A 151 -2.16 9.00 0.33
CA PRO A 151 -2.50 9.31 1.72
C PRO A 151 -2.90 8.04 2.50
N LEU A 152 -2.31 7.83 3.68
CA LEU A 152 -2.64 6.69 4.53
C LEU A 152 -2.16 6.90 5.98
N PHE A 153 -2.34 5.90 6.83
CA PHE A 153 -1.59 5.75 8.09
C PHE A 153 -0.37 4.86 7.79
N ASP A 154 0.80 5.45 7.52
CA ASP A 154 2.02 4.71 7.12
C ASP A 154 2.76 4.12 8.32
N GLN A 155 2.01 3.39 9.14
CA GLN A 155 2.45 2.83 10.40
C GLN A 155 2.31 1.30 10.37
N PRO A 156 3.41 0.52 10.47
CA PRO A 156 3.40 -0.92 10.22
C PRO A 156 2.49 -1.75 11.12
N ASP A 157 2.23 -1.32 12.35
CA ASP A 157 1.37 -2.03 13.31
C ASP A 157 -0.11 -1.63 13.20
N LEU A 158 -0.46 -0.64 12.37
CA LEU A 158 -1.82 -0.35 11.93
C LEU A 158 -2.13 -1.16 10.66
N LYS A 159 -2.25 -2.48 10.82
CA LYS A 159 -2.58 -3.36 9.70
C LYS A 159 -3.96 -3.04 9.15
N ALA A 160 -4.06 -3.02 7.83
CA ALA A 160 -5.28 -2.66 7.11
C ALA A 160 -5.59 -3.64 5.98
N ILE A 161 -6.84 -3.65 5.55
CA ILE A 161 -7.29 -4.34 4.33
C ILE A 161 -7.14 -3.35 3.17
N PHE A 162 -6.48 -3.78 2.09
CA PHE A 162 -6.35 -3.00 0.86
C PHE A 162 -7.22 -3.63 -0.24
N ASN A 163 -8.10 -2.82 -0.81
CA ASN A 163 -8.81 -3.07 -2.06
C ASN A 163 -8.13 -2.23 -3.14
N LEU A 164 -7.76 -2.84 -4.24
CA LEU A 164 -7.07 -2.16 -5.32
C LEU A 164 -7.85 -2.26 -6.62
N GLU A 165 -7.96 -1.14 -7.31
CA GLU A 165 -8.42 -1.04 -8.68
C GLU A 165 -7.39 -0.28 -9.51
N LEU A 166 -7.01 -0.82 -10.66
CA LEU A 166 -6.09 -0.21 -11.61
C LEU A 166 -6.79 -0.01 -12.95
N LEU A 167 -6.65 1.17 -13.54
CA LEU A 167 -6.94 1.41 -14.95
C LEU A 167 -5.60 1.55 -15.68
N ILE A 168 -5.27 0.58 -16.52
CA ILE A 168 -3.96 0.46 -17.19
C ILE A 168 -4.10 0.52 -18.71
N PRO A 169 -3.02 0.82 -19.45
CA PRO A 169 -3.01 0.73 -20.93
C PRO A 169 -3.37 -0.67 -21.42
N ALA A 170 -4.03 -0.74 -22.57
CA ALA A 170 -4.32 -2.01 -23.23
C ALA A 170 -3.03 -2.83 -23.47
N GLY A 171 -3.13 -4.13 -23.28
CA GLY A 171 -1.99 -5.07 -23.44
C GLY A 171 -0.96 -5.03 -22.31
N TRP A 172 -1.23 -4.29 -21.24
CA TRP A 172 -0.46 -4.40 -20.00
C TRP A 172 -1.03 -5.51 -19.11
N GLU A 173 -0.17 -6.15 -18.35
CA GLU A 173 -0.52 -7.05 -17.26
C GLU A 173 -0.19 -6.41 -15.92
N ALA A 174 -0.90 -6.83 -14.87
CA ALA A 174 -0.66 -6.33 -13.52
C ALA A 174 -0.73 -7.45 -12.48
N MET A 175 -0.08 -7.22 -11.35
CA MET A 175 -0.11 -8.08 -10.18
C MET A 175 -0.18 -7.22 -8.92
N SER A 176 -0.92 -7.70 -7.92
CA SER A 176 -0.97 -7.13 -6.57
C SER A 176 -1.10 -8.27 -5.55
N ASN A 177 -1.17 -7.95 -4.26
CA ASN A 177 -1.34 -8.92 -3.17
C ASN A 177 -2.57 -9.83 -3.36
N GLY A 178 -3.72 -9.26 -3.76
CA GLY A 178 -4.93 -10.01 -4.09
C GLY A 178 -4.91 -10.61 -5.49
N ARG A 179 -5.77 -11.61 -5.76
CA ARG A 179 -6.03 -12.10 -7.12
C ARG A 179 -6.80 -11.05 -7.90
N ILE A 180 -6.64 -11.02 -9.23
CA ILE A 180 -7.56 -10.29 -10.10
C ILE A 180 -8.93 -10.95 -9.95
N SER A 181 -9.90 -10.19 -9.46
CA SER A 181 -11.29 -10.61 -9.30
C SER A 181 -12.17 -10.22 -10.48
N ASP A 182 -11.76 -9.18 -11.20
CA ASP A 182 -12.50 -8.67 -12.36
C ASP A 182 -11.56 -7.98 -13.34
N ARG A 183 -11.83 -8.14 -14.65
CA ARG A 183 -11.10 -7.50 -15.76
C ARG A 183 -12.11 -7.00 -16.79
N GLU A 184 -12.11 -5.71 -17.04
CA GLU A 184 -12.98 -5.05 -18.00
C GLU A 184 -12.18 -4.21 -19.00
N GLU A 185 -12.55 -4.24 -20.27
CA GLU A 185 -12.01 -3.31 -21.27
C GLU A 185 -12.84 -2.03 -21.27
N GLU A 186 -12.20 -0.89 -21.08
CA GLU A 186 -12.82 0.42 -20.97
C GLU A 186 -12.08 1.45 -21.82
N ASN A 187 -12.71 1.96 -22.89
CA ASN A 187 -12.16 3.01 -23.76
C ASN A 187 -10.74 2.71 -24.28
N GLY A 188 -10.47 1.46 -24.68
CA GLY A 188 -9.16 1.03 -25.17
C GLY A 188 -8.09 0.91 -24.07
N ARG A 189 -8.52 0.76 -22.84
CA ARG A 189 -7.69 0.50 -21.65
C ARG A 189 -8.26 -0.69 -20.89
N THR A 190 -7.52 -1.23 -19.94
CA THR A 190 -7.95 -2.37 -19.14
C THR A 190 -8.14 -1.93 -17.69
N ARG A 191 -9.33 -2.14 -17.15
CA ARG A 191 -9.66 -1.98 -15.73
C ARG A 191 -9.51 -3.31 -15.02
N LEU A 192 -8.73 -3.33 -13.96
CA LEU A 192 -8.49 -4.51 -13.13
C LEU A 192 -8.93 -4.24 -11.70
N ARG A 193 -9.76 -5.11 -11.14
CA ARG A 193 -10.08 -5.12 -9.71
C ARG A 193 -9.42 -6.31 -9.05
N PHE A 194 -8.86 -6.08 -7.89
CA PHE A 194 -8.19 -7.13 -7.11
C PHE A 194 -9.01 -7.50 -5.88
N ALA A 195 -9.00 -8.76 -5.52
CA ALA A 195 -9.59 -9.23 -4.27
C ALA A 195 -8.93 -8.53 -3.06
N PRO A 196 -9.68 -8.26 -2.00
CA PRO A 196 -9.16 -7.64 -0.79
C PRO A 196 -7.97 -8.41 -0.21
N THR A 197 -6.98 -7.68 0.33
CA THR A 197 -5.91 -8.32 1.10
C THR A 197 -6.44 -8.82 2.45
N LYS A 198 -5.73 -9.76 3.09
CA LYS A 198 -5.81 -9.91 4.54
C LYS A 198 -5.21 -8.67 5.21
N PRO A 199 -5.51 -8.41 6.49
CA PRO A 199 -4.90 -7.28 7.20
C PRO A 199 -3.37 -7.35 7.11
N THR A 200 -2.78 -6.36 6.44
CA THR A 200 -1.33 -6.29 6.20
C THR A 200 -0.78 -4.89 6.49
N SER A 201 0.52 -4.82 6.74
CA SER A 201 1.22 -3.55 6.95
C SER A 201 1.34 -2.78 5.62
N SER A 202 1.37 -1.44 5.68
CA SER A 202 1.46 -0.57 4.49
C SER A 202 2.66 -0.89 3.61
N TYR A 203 3.82 -1.19 4.19
CA TYR A 203 5.05 -1.50 3.45
C TYR A 203 4.99 -2.85 2.69
N GLN A 204 4.07 -3.75 3.07
CA GLN A 204 3.85 -5.04 2.43
C GLN A 204 2.76 -4.99 1.34
N PHE A 205 2.01 -3.89 1.25
CA PHE A 205 1.11 -3.66 0.13
C PHE A 205 1.94 -3.34 -1.12
N ALA A 206 1.62 -3.97 -2.24
CA ALA A 206 2.35 -3.78 -3.48
C ALA A 206 1.49 -4.00 -4.71
N PHE A 207 1.85 -3.34 -5.80
CA PHE A 207 1.37 -3.66 -7.14
C PHE A 207 2.44 -3.35 -8.18
N THR A 208 2.33 -4.04 -9.29
CA THR A 208 3.07 -3.77 -10.53
C THR A 208 2.13 -3.81 -11.71
N ALA A 209 2.42 -3.02 -12.74
CA ALA A 209 1.72 -3.05 -14.02
C ALA A 209 2.68 -2.73 -15.17
N GLY A 210 2.47 -3.35 -16.34
CA GLY A 210 3.36 -3.10 -17.47
C GLY A 210 3.20 -4.10 -18.60
N ARG A 211 4.09 -3.98 -19.59
CA ARG A 211 4.23 -4.90 -20.71
C ARG A 211 4.93 -6.19 -20.26
N PHE A 212 4.34 -6.88 -19.32
CA PHE A 212 4.83 -8.17 -18.85
C PHE A 212 4.31 -9.30 -19.72
N LYS A 213 5.11 -10.37 -19.83
CA LYS A 213 4.65 -11.71 -20.19
C LYS A 213 4.26 -12.44 -18.91
N SER A 214 3.39 -13.42 -19.03
CA SER A 214 2.98 -14.26 -17.91
C SER A 214 3.31 -15.72 -18.15
N ALA A 215 3.60 -16.44 -17.08
CA ALA A 215 3.67 -17.89 -17.04
C ALA A 215 2.94 -18.39 -15.81
N THR A 216 2.32 -19.57 -15.93
CA THR A 216 1.62 -20.21 -14.80
C THR A 216 2.19 -21.60 -14.59
N ASP A 217 2.48 -21.93 -13.35
CA ASP A 217 2.89 -23.28 -12.97
C ASP A 217 1.71 -24.26 -13.11
N PRO A 218 1.80 -25.27 -13.97
CA PRO A 218 0.69 -26.20 -14.17
C PRO A 218 0.39 -27.08 -12.95
N VAL A 219 1.32 -27.16 -11.97
CA VAL A 219 1.19 -28.00 -10.78
C VAL A 219 0.50 -27.24 -9.64
N SER A 220 0.97 -26.03 -9.34
CA SER A 220 0.47 -25.25 -8.19
C SER A 220 -0.49 -24.12 -8.56
N GLY A 221 -0.54 -23.73 -9.84
CA GLY A 221 -1.28 -22.56 -10.30
C GLY A 221 -0.63 -21.21 -9.95
N MET A 222 0.61 -21.20 -9.44
CA MET A 222 1.37 -19.96 -9.21
C MET A 222 1.55 -19.21 -10.53
N ALA A 223 1.30 -17.91 -10.51
CA ALA A 223 1.52 -17.04 -11.65
C ALA A 223 2.83 -16.25 -11.49
N MET A 224 3.56 -16.09 -12.60
CA MET A 224 4.77 -15.30 -12.68
C MET A 224 4.63 -14.26 -13.81
N LEU A 225 4.91 -13.00 -13.48
CA LEU A 225 5.11 -11.95 -14.49
C LEU A 225 6.60 -11.72 -14.73
N TYR A 226 7.00 -11.55 -15.99
CA TYR A 226 8.40 -11.34 -16.38
C TYR A 226 8.53 -10.52 -17.66
N ARG A 227 9.73 -10.02 -17.93
CA ARG A 227 10.01 -9.25 -19.15
C ARG A 227 11.08 -9.85 -20.05
N GLU A 228 11.79 -10.89 -19.62
CA GLU A 228 12.82 -11.57 -20.44
C GLU A 228 12.28 -11.90 -21.85
N THR A 229 13.05 -11.56 -22.87
CA THR A 229 12.69 -11.75 -24.28
C THR A 229 13.32 -12.98 -24.90
N ASP A 230 14.42 -13.48 -24.34
CA ASP A 230 15.06 -14.73 -24.78
C ASP A 230 14.20 -15.93 -24.37
N SER A 231 13.45 -16.47 -25.33
CA SER A 231 12.56 -17.59 -25.11
C SER A 231 13.30 -18.90 -24.72
N VAL A 232 14.54 -19.06 -25.13
CA VAL A 232 15.36 -20.22 -24.77
C VAL A 232 15.76 -20.14 -23.30
N LYS A 233 16.21 -18.97 -22.89
CA LYS A 233 16.53 -18.68 -21.47
C LYS A 233 15.31 -18.89 -20.59
N VAL A 234 14.15 -18.36 -20.99
CA VAL A 234 12.88 -18.53 -20.26
C VAL A 234 12.52 -20.01 -20.15
N ALA A 235 12.46 -20.73 -21.28
CA ALA A 235 12.06 -22.13 -21.28
C ALA A 235 12.97 -23.02 -20.41
N ARG A 236 14.25 -22.71 -20.34
CA ARG A 236 15.22 -23.46 -19.52
C ARG A 236 15.00 -23.19 -18.02
N ASN A 237 14.72 -21.95 -17.62
CA ASN A 237 14.69 -21.59 -16.22
C ASN A 237 13.31 -21.77 -15.55
N LEU A 238 12.21 -21.61 -16.30
CA LEU A 238 10.85 -21.68 -15.77
C LEU A 238 10.55 -22.90 -14.92
N PRO A 239 10.82 -24.13 -15.36
CA PRO A 239 10.51 -25.33 -14.59
C PRO A 239 11.21 -25.32 -13.21
N LYS A 240 12.49 -24.93 -13.19
CA LYS A 240 13.28 -24.92 -11.96
C LYS A 240 12.84 -23.78 -11.01
N ILE A 241 12.46 -22.63 -11.55
CA ILE A 241 11.92 -21.52 -10.73
C ILE A 241 10.66 -21.99 -9.99
N PHE A 242 9.69 -22.56 -10.70
CA PHE A 242 8.46 -23.03 -10.06
C PHE A 242 8.68 -24.20 -9.10
N GLU A 243 9.57 -25.14 -9.46
CA GLU A 243 9.96 -26.24 -8.58
C GLU A 243 10.50 -25.72 -7.24
N LEU A 244 11.48 -24.80 -7.26
CA LEU A 244 12.09 -24.23 -6.07
C LEU A 244 11.04 -23.53 -5.18
N HIS A 245 10.09 -22.81 -5.76
CA HIS A 245 9.04 -22.16 -4.98
C HIS A 245 8.09 -23.17 -4.32
N ARG A 246 7.71 -24.26 -5.02
CA ARG A 246 6.88 -25.30 -4.43
C ARG A 246 7.59 -26.03 -3.30
N GLU A 247 8.86 -26.41 -3.51
CA GLU A 247 9.68 -27.09 -2.52
C GLU A 247 9.90 -26.22 -1.28
N SER A 248 10.22 -24.93 -1.49
CA SER A 248 10.41 -23.97 -0.40
C SER A 248 9.14 -23.78 0.43
N LEU A 249 7.98 -23.65 -0.22
CA LEU A 249 6.70 -23.52 0.49
C LEU A 249 6.36 -24.80 1.28
N ALA A 250 6.59 -25.96 0.69
CA ALA A 250 6.36 -27.25 1.37
C ALA A 250 7.29 -27.39 2.58
N TRP A 251 8.57 -27.12 2.39
CA TRP A 251 9.57 -27.18 3.46
C TRP A 251 9.28 -26.20 4.59
N LEU A 252 8.94 -24.92 4.27
CA LEU A 252 8.59 -23.91 5.26
C LEU A 252 7.34 -24.29 6.03
N THR A 253 6.34 -24.86 5.36
CA THR A 253 5.10 -25.34 6.00
C THR A 253 5.41 -26.45 6.98
N GLU A 254 6.24 -27.42 6.60
CA GLU A 254 6.67 -28.52 7.46
C GLU A 254 7.50 -27.99 8.65
N TYR A 255 8.50 -27.15 8.37
CA TYR A 255 9.40 -26.61 9.39
C TYR A 255 8.70 -25.75 10.43
N THR A 256 7.75 -24.90 10.01
CA THR A 256 7.05 -23.99 10.90
C THR A 256 5.79 -24.59 11.52
N GLY A 257 5.24 -25.63 10.92
CA GLY A 257 3.91 -26.17 11.24
C GLY A 257 2.77 -25.23 10.83
N ILE A 258 3.05 -24.18 10.05
CA ILE A 258 2.07 -23.15 9.65
C ILE A 258 1.92 -23.18 8.12
N PRO A 259 0.75 -23.55 7.58
CA PRO A 259 0.49 -23.42 6.16
C PRO A 259 0.58 -21.97 5.68
N TYR A 260 0.98 -21.78 4.41
CA TYR A 260 1.01 -20.44 3.83
C TYR A 260 -0.38 -19.78 3.95
N PRO A 261 -0.50 -18.63 4.63
CA PRO A 261 -1.81 -18.12 5.07
C PRO A 261 -2.55 -17.29 4.03
N TYR A 262 -1.97 -17.06 2.84
CA TYR A 262 -2.55 -16.21 1.79
C TYR A 262 -3.11 -17.06 0.64
N ASP A 263 -4.04 -16.48 -0.13
CA ASP A 263 -4.81 -17.21 -1.14
C ASP A 263 -4.03 -17.51 -2.43
N LYS A 264 -2.89 -16.87 -2.63
CA LYS A 264 -1.99 -17.10 -3.76
C LYS A 264 -0.54 -16.85 -3.39
N PHE A 265 0.36 -17.47 -4.11
CA PHE A 265 1.80 -17.26 -4.03
C PHE A 265 2.31 -16.95 -5.44
N ASP A 266 2.05 -15.73 -5.90
CA ASP A 266 2.50 -15.25 -7.21
C ASP A 266 3.71 -14.35 -7.05
N PHE A 267 4.46 -14.16 -8.13
CA PHE A 267 5.64 -13.32 -8.11
C PHE A 267 5.88 -12.62 -9.45
N ALA A 268 6.60 -11.51 -9.41
CA ALA A 268 6.96 -10.75 -10.59
C ALA A 268 8.46 -10.49 -10.63
N LEU A 269 9.05 -10.69 -11.81
CA LEU A 269 10.48 -10.49 -12.04
C LEU A 269 10.71 -9.10 -12.61
N MET A 270 11.41 -8.26 -11.85
CA MET A 270 11.73 -6.88 -12.22
C MET A 270 13.11 -6.83 -12.85
N PRO A 271 13.24 -6.32 -14.09
CA PRO A 271 14.55 -6.20 -14.77
C PRO A 271 15.55 -5.35 -13.95
N ALA A 272 15.05 -4.30 -13.31
CA ALA A 272 15.84 -3.48 -12.39
C ALA A 272 15.13 -3.44 -11.03
N PHE A 273 15.62 -4.19 -10.07
CA PHE A 273 15.13 -4.25 -8.71
C PHE A 273 16.28 -4.04 -7.73
N GLN A 274 16.12 -3.13 -6.76
CA GLN A 274 17.23 -2.77 -5.85
C GLN A 274 17.59 -3.87 -4.86
N PHE A 275 16.64 -4.76 -4.53
CA PHE A 275 16.85 -5.93 -3.67
C PHE A 275 16.96 -7.21 -4.49
N GLY A 276 17.33 -8.33 -3.86
CA GLY A 276 17.21 -9.66 -4.46
C GLY A 276 15.75 -10.08 -4.60
N GLY A 277 14.97 -9.80 -3.57
CA GLY A 277 13.53 -10.02 -3.50
C GLY A 277 12.90 -9.14 -2.44
N MET A 278 11.56 -9.00 -2.50
CA MET A 278 10.74 -8.36 -1.48
C MET A 278 9.48 -9.20 -1.27
N GLU A 279 9.24 -9.60 -0.03
CA GLU A 279 8.26 -10.60 0.40
C GLU A 279 6.84 -10.04 0.55
N HIS A 280 6.33 -9.30 -0.42
CA HIS A 280 4.94 -8.85 -0.40
C HIS A 280 4.00 -10.07 -0.39
N PRO A 281 3.09 -10.22 0.58
CA PRO A 281 2.19 -11.36 0.64
C PRO A 281 1.38 -11.53 -0.64
N GLY A 282 1.48 -12.71 -1.28
CA GLY A 282 0.78 -13.01 -2.52
C GLY A 282 1.32 -12.36 -3.80
N ALA A 283 2.32 -11.48 -3.71
CA ALA A 283 2.90 -10.78 -4.87
C ALA A 283 4.38 -10.47 -4.64
N ILE A 284 5.22 -11.49 -4.57
CA ILE A 284 6.64 -11.32 -4.31
C ILE A 284 7.31 -10.69 -5.54
N PHE A 285 8.14 -9.66 -5.32
CA PHE A 285 8.92 -9.07 -6.39
C PHE A 285 10.37 -9.51 -6.27
N TYR A 286 10.91 -10.05 -7.35
CA TYR A 286 12.31 -10.49 -7.44
C TYR A 286 13.09 -9.68 -8.47
N ARG A 287 14.39 -9.61 -8.29
CA ARG A 287 15.31 -9.19 -9.34
C ARG A 287 15.36 -10.29 -10.41
N GLU A 288 15.03 -9.95 -11.66
CA GLU A 288 14.96 -10.89 -12.77
C GLU A 288 16.25 -11.69 -12.95
N SER A 289 17.41 -11.04 -12.87
CA SER A 289 18.73 -11.69 -13.03
C SER A 289 19.07 -12.69 -11.91
N SER A 290 18.34 -12.67 -10.78
CA SER A 290 18.54 -13.65 -9.71
C SER A 290 17.85 -14.98 -9.99
N LEU A 291 16.86 -15.00 -10.89
CA LEU A 291 16.06 -16.19 -11.19
C LEU A 291 16.29 -16.72 -12.63
N PHE A 292 16.43 -15.83 -13.60
CA PHE A 292 16.77 -16.21 -14.97
C PHE A 292 18.29 -16.29 -15.15
N LEU A 293 18.87 -17.45 -14.88
CA LEU A 293 20.30 -17.68 -14.98
C LEU A 293 20.73 -18.07 -16.42
N ASP A 294 21.95 -17.69 -16.78
CA ASP A 294 22.57 -18.08 -18.05
C ASP A 294 23.07 -19.52 -18.02
N PRO A 295 23.33 -20.17 -19.20
CA PRO A 295 23.86 -21.52 -19.26
C PRO A 295 25.21 -21.68 -18.55
N SER A 296 25.98 -20.60 -18.47
CA SER A 296 27.30 -20.54 -17.85
C SER A 296 27.26 -20.15 -16.38
N ALA A 297 26.05 -20.11 -15.78
CA ALA A 297 25.90 -19.74 -14.35
C ALA A 297 26.77 -20.66 -13.49
N SER A 298 27.45 -20.01 -12.52
CA SER A 298 28.27 -20.73 -11.55
C SER A 298 27.42 -21.50 -10.54
N VAL A 299 28.00 -22.49 -9.89
CA VAL A 299 27.36 -23.19 -8.77
C VAL A 299 26.87 -22.22 -7.68
N ASN A 300 27.62 -21.14 -7.44
CA ASN A 300 27.23 -20.14 -6.46
C ASN A 300 25.98 -19.34 -6.89
N GLU A 301 25.78 -19.08 -8.18
CA GLU A 301 24.57 -18.44 -8.70
C GLU A 301 23.38 -19.38 -8.60
N GLU A 302 23.55 -20.66 -8.91
CA GLU A 302 22.52 -21.67 -8.71
C GLU A 302 22.10 -21.80 -7.24
N LEU A 303 23.09 -21.81 -6.32
CA LEU A 303 22.81 -21.85 -4.87
C LEU A 303 22.11 -20.59 -4.34
N ARG A 304 22.38 -19.42 -4.94
CA ARG A 304 21.69 -18.18 -4.55
C ARG A 304 20.26 -18.11 -5.07
N ARG A 305 19.98 -18.82 -6.18
CA ARG A 305 18.63 -18.94 -6.71
C ARG A 305 17.77 -19.88 -5.86
N ALA A 306 18.36 -20.95 -5.33
CA ALA A 306 17.70 -21.91 -4.45
C ALA A 306 17.50 -21.36 -3.03
#